data_33df6db4989c7082dfb5731bc0351437
#
_entry.id   33df6db4989c7082dfb5731bc0351437
#
_cell.length_a   1.000
_cell.length_b   1.000
_cell.length_c   1.000
_cell.angle_alpha   90.00
_cell.angle_beta   90.00
_cell.angle_gamma   90.00
#
_symmetry.space_group_name_H-M   'P 1'
#
loop_
_entity.id
_entity.type
_entity.pdbx_description
1 polymer ?
#
loop_
_entity_poly.entity_id
_entity_poly.type
_entity_poly.pdbx_seq_one_letter_code
_entity_poly.pdbx_strand_id
1 'polypeptide(L)'
;MGNFVFDKRVAQVFPDMINRSVPAYSTIVDMIGLLASQYAIPGSNCYDLGCSLGATSLAIQNGTTGRNCRVIAVDNSEAMLDQFKSQVSEHENIEFQLADIREVEFVDCSFVALNFTLQFLPLEDRPVLLKKIHDAILPGGCLVLSEKVCFKDPLEGQFHDSLHAQFKRANGYSDLEIAQKRSALENVLLREPRESHQSHLGQAGFSRSYTWFQCFNFVSLIAFRD
;
A
#
# COMPACT_ATOMS: atom_id res chain seq x y z
N MET A 1 -10.05 20.78 -14.00
CA MET A 1 -10.30 19.39 -13.63
C MET A 1 -9.76 19.23 -12.23
N GLY A 2 -10.60 18.81 -11.26
CA GLY A 2 -10.17 18.70 -9.86
C GLY A 2 -9.19 17.55 -9.67
N ASN A 3 -8.14 17.76 -8.89
CA ASN A 3 -7.25 16.69 -8.45
C ASN A 3 -8.07 15.62 -7.72
N PHE A 4 -7.75 14.33 -7.94
CA PHE A 4 -8.34 13.24 -7.19
C PHE A 4 -7.97 13.39 -5.71
N VAL A 5 -8.98 13.49 -4.85
CA VAL A 5 -8.81 13.66 -3.39
C VAL A 5 -9.57 12.55 -2.68
N PHE A 6 -8.95 11.96 -1.67
CA PHE A 6 -9.58 10.96 -0.80
C PHE A 6 -10.50 11.66 0.23
N ASP A 7 -11.63 12.21 -0.27
CA ASP A 7 -12.64 12.89 0.54
C ASP A 7 -13.70 11.94 1.11
N LYS A 8 -14.68 12.50 1.85
CA LYS A 8 -15.79 11.72 2.44
C LYS A 8 -16.61 10.93 1.42
N ARG A 9 -16.75 11.42 0.17
CA ARG A 9 -17.48 10.72 -0.89
C ARG A 9 -16.72 9.51 -1.37
N VAL A 10 -15.40 9.66 -1.54
CA VAL A 10 -14.52 8.55 -1.89
C VAL A 10 -14.49 7.52 -0.77
N ALA A 11 -14.39 7.94 0.50
CA ALA A 11 -14.38 7.02 1.65
C ALA A 11 -15.61 6.10 1.68
N GLN A 12 -16.80 6.62 1.39
CA GLN A 12 -18.05 5.83 1.38
C GLN A 12 -18.06 4.70 0.33
N VAL A 13 -17.43 4.91 -0.83
CA VAL A 13 -17.46 3.95 -1.94
C VAL A 13 -16.13 3.18 -2.08
N PHE A 14 -15.13 3.51 -1.26
CA PHE A 14 -13.77 2.99 -1.39
C PHE A 14 -13.70 1.45 -1.31
N PRO A 15 -14.39 0.75 -0.39
CA PRO A 15 -14.32 -0.72 -0.32
C PRO A 15 -14.81 -1.41 -1.61
N ASP A 16 -15.92 -0.93 -2.18
CA ASP A 16 -16.42 -1.43 -3.47
C ASP A 16 -15.46 -1.06 -4.60
N MET A 17 -15.03 0.19 -4.62
CA MET A 17 -14.17 0.75 -5.65
C MET A 17 -12.83 0.02 -5.73
N ILE A 18 -12.17 -0.28 -4.60
CA ILE A 18 -10.86 -0.90 -4.59
C ILE A 18 -10.94 -2.36 -5.03
N ASN A 19 -11.91 -3.12 -4.54
CA ASN A 19 -12.12 -4.52 -4.89
C ASN A 19 -12.44 -4.71 -6.38
N ARG A 20 -13.20 -3.80 -6.97
CA ARG A 20 -13.54 -3.81 -8.41
C ARG A 20 -12.41 -3.30 -9.30
N SER A 21 -11.39 -2.62 -8.74
CA SER A 21 -10.33 -1.95 -9.50
C SER A 21 -8.97 -2.62 -9.36
N VAL A 22 -8.67 -3.25 -8.23
CA VAL A 22 -7.38 -3.90 -7.97
C VAL A 22 -7.57 -5.40 -7.95
N PRO A 23 -6.99 -6.13 -8.91
CA PRO A 23 -7.08 -7.59 -8.95
C PRO A 23 -6.54 -8.23 -7.67
N ALA A 24 -7.31 -9.13 -7.08
CA ALA A 24 -6.97 -9.88 -5.86
C ALA A 24 -6.62 -8.99 -4.64
N TYR A 25 -7.25 -7.81 -4.52
CA TYR A 25 -6.97 -6.89 -3.40
C TYR A 25 -7.12 -7.55 -2.04
N SER A 26 -8.21 -8.27 -1.79
CA SER A 26 -8.43 -9.00 -0.53
C SER A 26 -7.34 -10.03 -0.27
N THR A 27 -6.93 -10.79 -1.30
CA THR A 27 -5.85 -11.78 -1.18
C THR A 27 -4.51 -11.10 -0.81
N ILE A 28 -4.21 -9.94 -1.41
CA ILE A 28 -3.00 -9.18 -1.06
C ILE A 28 -3.04 -8.76 0.41
N VAL A 29 -4.17 -8.24 0.88
CA VAL A 29 -4.37 -7.83 2.28
C VAL A 29 -4.20 -9.02 3.23
N ASP A 30 -4.83 -10.16 2.94
CA ASP A 30 -4.70 -11.38 3.74
C ASP A 30 -3.25 -11.87 3.82
N MET A 31 -2.53 -11.83 2.68
CA MET A 31 -1.11 -12.22 2.64
C MET A 31 -0.23 -11.24 3.41
N ILE A 32 -0.53 -9.93 3.40
CA ILE A 32 0.19 -8.96 4.25
C ILE A 32 0.03 -9.33 5.73
N GLY A 33 -1.15 -9.75 6.17
CA GLY A 33 -1.38 -10.26 7.52
C GLY A 33 -0.52 -11.49 7.84
N LEU A 34 -0.40 -12.44 6.91
CA LEU A 34 0.47 -13.61 7.05
C LEU A 34 1.95 -13.21 7.13
N LEU A 35 2.40 -12.28 6.28
CA LEU A 35 3.78 -11.77 6.33
C LEU A 35 4.06 -11.06 7.66
N ALA A 36 3.11 -10.28 8.19
CA ALA A 36 3.24 -9.66 9.50
C ALA A 36 3.33 -10.71 10.61
N SER A 37 2.55 -11.79 10.54
CA SER A 37 2.63 -12.89 11.53
C SER A 37 3.99 -13.59 11.54
N GLN A 38 4.69 -13.60 10.42
CA GLN A 38 5.99 -14.25 10.29
C GLN A 38 7.16 -13.32 10.64
N TYR A 39 7.10 -12.05 10.23
CA TYR A 39 8.26 -11.15 10.23
C TYR A 39 8.16 -9.98 11.21
N ALA A 40 6.96 -9.63 11.74
CA ALA A 40 6.89 -8.62 12.79
C ALA A 40 7.57 -9.13 14.06
N ILE A 41 8.44 -8.33 14.66
CA ILE A 41 9.15 -8.68 15.88
C ILE A 41 8.22 -8.47 17.08
N PRO A 42 8.07 -9.45 18.02
CA PRO A 42 7.23 -9.28 19.18
C PRO A 42 7.57 -8.03 20.01
N GLY A 43 6.55 -7.27 20.40
CA GLY A 43 6.71 -6.04 21.19
C GLY A 43 7.06 -4.79 20.38
N SER A 44 7.21 -4.93 19.06
CA SER A 44 7.53 -3.79 18.17
C SER A 44 6.30 -3.13 17.57
N ASN A 45 6.51 -2.03 16.84
CA ASN A 45 5.51 -1.35 16.06
C ASN A 45 5.50 -1.82 14.60
N CYS A 46 4.27 -1.97 14.07
CA CYS A 46 3.99 -2.22 12.66
C CYS A 46 3.32 -0.98 12.06
N TYR A 47 3.80 -0.49 10.94
CA TYR A 47 3.26 0.72 10.30
C TYR A 47 2.50 0.37 9.03
N ASP A 48 1.27 0.89 8.91
CA ASP A 48 0.47 0.87 7.68
C ASP A 48 0.41 2.29 7.12
N LEU A 49 1.21 2.56 6.11
CA LEU A 49 1.40 3.89 5.53
C LEU A 49 0.45 4.11 4.34
N GLY A 50 -0.52 5.00 4.52
CA GLY A 50 -1.66 5.17 3.64
C GLY A 50 -2.74 4.12 3.94
N CYS A 51 -3.12 4.02 5.22
CA CYS A 51 -4.00 2.96 5.73
C CYS A 51 -5.43 3.04 5.19
N SER A 52 -5.87 4.18 4.67
CA SER A 52 -7.22 4.38 4.14
C SER A 52 -8.29 3.94 5.17
N LEU A 53 -9.15 2.99 4.82
CA LEU A 53 -10.17 2.43 5.71
C LEU A 53 -9.69 1.24 6.55
N GLY A 54 -8.38 1.00 6.63
CA GLY A 54 -7.74 0.11 7.58
C GLY A 54 -7.73 -1.38 7.23
N ALA A 55 -8.05 -1.78 6.00
CA ALA A 55 -8.03 -3.19 5.64
C ALA A 55 -6.67 -3.86 5.92
N THR A 56 -5.57 -3.20 5.53
CA THR A 56 -4.20 -3.66 5.79
C THR A 56 -3.85 -3.59 7.27
N SER A 57 -4.22 -2.51 7.97
CA SER A 57 -4.00 -2.37 9.41
C SER A 57 -4.64 -3.50 10.21
N LEU A 58 -5.89 -3.85 9.91
CA LEU A 58 -6.62 -4.95 10.55
C LEU A 58 -5.98 -6.31 10.25
N ALA A 59 -5.52 -6.53 9.01
CA ALA A 59 -4.83 -7.76 8.65
C ALA A 59 -3.50 -7.90 9.41
N ILE A 60 -2.71 -6.82 9.53
CA ILE A 60 -1.47 -6.80 10.32
C ILE A 60 -1.79 -7.10 11.79
N GLN A 61 -2.78 -6.43 12.37
CA GLN A 61 -3.17 -6.64 13.76
C GLN A 61 -3.57 -8.08 14.01
N ASN A 62 -4.42 -8.67 13.16
CA ASN A 62 -4.83 -10.07 13.26
C ASN A 62 -3.62 -11.02 13.14
N GLY A 63 -2.71 -10.76 12.21
CA GLY A 63 -1.49 -11.53 12.01
C GLY A 63 -0.52 -11.46 13.20
N THR A 64 -0.56 -10.37 13.98
CA THR A 64 0.32 -10.15 15.13
C THR A 64 -0.36 -10.40 16.48
N THR A 65 -1.55 -11.01 16.48
CA THR A 65 -2.28 -11.35 17.70
C THR A 65 -1.40 -12.20 18.65
N GLY A 66 -1.36 -11.83 19.92
CA GLY A 66 -0.55 -12.49 20.93
C GLY A 66 0.95 -12.15 20.91
N ARG A 67 1.40 -11.28 19.99
CA ARG A 67 2.81 -10.85 19.86
C ARG A 67 3.11 -9.52 20.53
N ASN A 68 2.12 -8.88 21.13
CA ASN A 68 2.25 -7.55 21.75
C ASN A 68 2.78 -6.48 20.79
N CYS A 69 2.45 -6.60 19.50
CA CYS A 69 2.76 -5.57 18.50
C CYS A 69 1.67 -4.50 18.51
N ARG A 70 2.06 -3.25 18.22
CA ARG A 70 1.14 -2.15 17.98
C ARG A 70 1.09 -1.83 16.48
N VAL A 71 -0.08 -1.57 15.93
CA VAL A 71 -0.24 -1.12 14.55
C VAL A 71 -0.40 0.40 14.54
N ILE A 72 0.47 1.10 13.82
CA ILE A 72 0.40 2.54 13.60
C ILE A 72 -0.21 2.75 12.20
N ALA A 73 -1.47 3.15 12.17
CA ALA A 73 -2.25 3.39 10.97
C ALA A 73 -2.14 4.87 10.57
N VAL A 74 -1.43 5.15 9.48
CA VAL A 74 -1.13 6.52 9.03
C VAL A 74 -1.89 6.82 7.74
N ASP A 75 -2.57 7.95 7.70
CA ASP A 75 -3.17 8.51 6.47
C ASP A 75 -3.20 10.03 6.55
N ASN A 76 -3.13 10.71 5.41
CA ASN A 76 -3.26 12.16 5.34
C ASN A 76 -4.71 12.62 5.11
N SER A 77 -5.66 11.70 4.95
CA SER A 77 -7.08 11.97 4.82
C SER A 77 -7.79 11.78 6.16
N GLU A 78 -8.20 12.89 6.78
CA GLU A 78 -9.04 12.88 7.98
C GLU A 78 -10.33 12.08 7.76
N ALA A 79 -10.94 12.20 6.58
CA ALA A 79 -12.18 11.49 6.24
C ALA A 79 -12.01 9.97 6.23
N MET A 80 -10.86 9.46 5.75
CA MET A 80 -10.53 8.03 5.78
C MET A 80 -10.32 7.55 7.22
N LEU A 81 -9.51 8.27 8.01
CA LEU A 81 -9.22 7.90 9.39
C LEU A 81 -10.47 7.93 10.28
N ASP A 82 -11.33 8.94 10.13
CA ASP A 82 -12.58 9.03 10.91
C ASP A 82 -13.50 7.85 10.62
N GLN A 83 -13.64 7.47 9.35
CA GLN A 83 -14.43 6.32 8.97
C GLN A 83 -13.80 5.03 9.48
N PHE A 84 -12.48 4.88 9.40
CA PHE A 84 -11.78 3.71 9.94
C PHE A 84 -11.95 3.61 11.46
N LYS A 85 -11.71 4.69 12.22
CA LYS A 85 -11.91 4.75 13.67
C LYS A 85 -13.31 4.33 14.09
N SER A 86 -14.33 4.68 13.31
CA SER A 86 -15.73 4.31 13.60
C SER A 86 -16.01 2.80 13.48
N GLN A 87 -15.12 2.04 12.85
CA GLN A 87 -15.27 0.60 12.60
C GLN A 87 -14.46 -0.28 13.54
N VAL A 88 -13.50 0.29 14.29
CA VAL A 88 -12.65 -0.47 15.23
C VAL A 88 -13.14 -0.30 16.66
N SER A 89 -12.98 -1.35 17.46
CA SER A 89 -13.27 -1.31 18.89
C SER A 89 -12.13 -0.66 19.66
N GLU A 90 -12.42 -0.11 20.86
CA GLU A 90 -11.40 0.48 21.75
C GLU A 90 -10.35 -0.53 22.25
N HIS A 91 -10.57 -1.83 22.06
CA HIS A 91 -9.66 -2.89 22.50
C HIS A 91 -8.66 -3.31 21.41
N GLU A 92 -8.74 -2.72 20.24
CA GLU A 92 -7.81 -3.02 19.17
C GLU A 92 -6.50 -2.23 19.37
N ASN A 93 -5.37 -2.91 19.21
CA ASN A 93 -4.03 -2.33 19.40
C ASN A 93 -3.61 -1.53 18.16
N ILE A 94 -4.47 -0.58 17.72
CA ILE A 94 -4.27 0.29 16.57
C ILE A 94 -4.20 1.74 17.04
N GLU A 95 -3.12 2.40 16.69
CA GLU A 95 -2.92 3.83 16.88
C GLU A 95 -3.11 4.57 15.55
N PHE A 96 -3.89 5.65 15.55
CA PHE A 96 -4.19 6.42 14.35
C PHE A 96 -3.36 7.69 14.30
N GLN A 97 -2.69 7.92 13.18
CA GLN A 97 -1.89 9.11 12.95
C GLN A 97 -2.35 9.84 11.67
N LEU A 98 -2.89 11.04 11.82
CA LEU A 98 -3.17 11.95 10.69
C LEU A 98 -1.89 12.68 10.31
N ALA A 99 -1.22 12.20 9.26
CA ALA A 99 0.07 12.75 8.82
C ALA A 99 0.36 12.43 7.35
N ASP A 100 1.22 13.23 6.74
CA ASP A 100 1.90 12.84 5.51
C ASP A 100 2.93 11.74 5.84
N ILE A 101 2.95 10.66 5.08
CA ILE A 101 3.84 9.51 5.34
C ILE A 101 5.33 9.88 5.27
N ARG A 102 5.69 10.96 4.60
CA ARG A 102 7.05 11.52 4.54
C ARG A 102 7.53 12.10 5.88
N GLU A 103 6.57 12.56 6.70
CA GLU A 103 6.84 13.22 7.98
C GLU A 103 6.79 12.27 9.18
N VAL A 104 6.33 11.03 8.99
CA VAL A 104 6.22 10.02 10.06
C VAL A 104 7.58 9.76 10.72
N GLU A 105 7.61 9.84 12.03
CA GLU A 105 8.74 9.36 12.83
C GLU A 105 8.50 7.89 13.20
N PHE A 106 9.44 7.03 12.83
CA PHE A 106 9.35 5.59 13.11
C PHE A 106 10.03 5.26 14.43
N VAL A 107 9.33 4.54 15.31
CA VAL A 107 9.86 4.10 16.60
C VAL A 107 9.68 2.60 16.72
N ASP A 108 10.72 1.89 17.13
CA ASP A 108 10.70 0.42 17.36
C ASP A 108 10.01 -0.35 16.21
N CYS A 109 10.28 0.07 14.98
CA CYS A 109 9.60 -0.39 13.77
C CYS A 109 10.16 -1.73 13.32
N SER A 110 9.34 -2.76 13.11
CA SER A 110 9.79 -4.03 12.53
C SER A 110 9.07 -4.42 11.25
N PHE A 111 7.88 -3.89 11.02
CA PHE A 111 7.07 -4.20 9.85
C PHE A 111 6.46 -2.93 9.29
N VAL A 112 6.63 -2.69 8.00
CA VAL A 112 6.02 -1.56 7.30
C VAL A 112 5.25 -2.07 6.09
N ALA A 113 4.03 -1.60 5.90
CA ALA A 113 3.25 -1.80 4.69
C ALA A 113 3.04 -0.48 3.95
N LEU A 114 3.37 -0.46 2.66
CA LEU A 114 2.99 0.54 1.66
C LEU A 114 2.10 -0.17 0.63
N ASN A 115 0.80 -0.30 0.93
CA ASN A 115 -0.12 -1.06 0.10
C ASN A 115 -0.86 -0.15 -0.88
N PHE A 116 -0.30 0.03 -2.08
CA PHE A 116 -0.75 0.94 -3.14
C PHE A 116 -0.71 2.42 -2.75
N THR A 117 0.31 2.81 -1.99
CA THR A 117 0.46 4.17 -1.44
C THR A 117 1.60 4.94 -2.09
N LEU A 118 2.78 4.33 -2.26
CA LEU A 118 3.98 5.00 -2.75
C LEU A 118 3.77 5.63 -4.14
N GLN A 119 2.92 5.03 -4.97
CA GLN A 119 2.56 5.50 -6.32
C GLN A 119 1.92 6.91 -6.36
N PHE A 120 1.46 7.42 -5.21
CA PHE A 120 0.88 8.77 -5.08
C PHE A 120 1.89 9.83 -4.66
N LEU A 121 3.12 9.43 -4.32
CA LEU A 121 4.20 10.38 -4.05
C LEU A 121 4.92 10.81 -5.33
N PRO A 122 5.48 12.05 -5.36
CA PRO A 122 6.46 12.46 -6.36
C PRO A 122 7.60 11.45 -6.47
N LEU A 123 8.13 11.26 -7.68
CA LEU A 123 9.18 10.26 -7.92
C LEU A 123 10.44 10.51 -7.10
N GLU A 124 10.79 11.78 -6.92
CA GLU A 124 11.96 12.24 -6.14
C GLU A 124 11.85 11.94 -4.65
N ASP A 125 10.65 11.88 -4.09
CA ASP A 125 10.41 11.63 -2.67
C ASP A 125 10.49 10.14 -2.30
N ARG A 126 10.25 9.25 -3.26
CA ARG A 126 10.18 7.80 -3.03
C ARG A 126 11.47 7.20 -2.49
N PRO A 127 12.66 7.45 -3.10
CA PRO A 127 13.91 6.93 -2.57
C PRO A 127 14.22 7.47 -1.16
N VAL A 128 13.85 8.73 -0.88
CA VAL A 128 14.06 9.36 0.42
C VAL A 128 13.23 8.67 1.49
N LEU A 129 11.93 8.44 1.21
CA LEU A 129 11.04 7.72 2.12
C LEU A 129 11.51 6.28 2.35
N LEU A 130 11.86 5.55 1.28
CA LEU A 130 12.33 4.16 1.39
C LEU A 130 13.61 4.05 2.22
N LYS A 131 14.53 5.02 2.08
CA LYS A 131 15.75 5.10 2.90
C LYS A 131 15.41 5.36 4.37
N LYS A 132 14.50 6.30 4.65
CA LYS A 132 14.02 6.59 6.00
C LYS A 132 13.38 5.37 6.66
N ILE A 133 12.56 4.63 5.92
CA ILE A 133 11.92 3.40 6.39
C ILE A 133 12.99 2.33 6.68
N HIS A 134 13.93 2.11 5.75
CA HIS A 134 15.01 1.15 5.95
C HIS A 134 15.79 1.42 7.23
N ASP A 135 16.19 2.68 7.46
CA ASP A 135 17.01 3.06 8.62
C ASP A 135 16.26 2.86 9.95
N ALA A 136 14.93 2.96 9.92
CA ALA A 136 14.08 2.81 11.08
C ALA A 136 13.66 1.37 11.38
N ILE A 137 13.55 0.49 10.37
CA ILE A 137 13.19 -0.91 10.58
C ILE A 137 14.28 -1.60 11.41
N LEU A 138 13.90 -2.31 12.46
CA LEU A 138 14.81 -3.13 13.28
C LEU A 138 15.44 -4.26 12.45
N PRO A 139 16.68 -4.68 12.73
CA PRO A 139 17.29 -5.84 12.09
C PRO A 139 16.38 -7.07 12.15
N GLY A 140 16.22 -7.78 11.03
CA GLY A 140 15.27 -8.89 10.89
C GLY A 140 13.85 -8.49 10.50
N GLY A 141 13.53 -7.20 10.50
CA GLY A 141 12.24 -6.68 10.06
C GLY A 141 12.15 -6.50 8.54
N CYS A 142 10.99 -6.08 8.04
CA CYS A 142 10.75 -5.97 6.61
C CYS A 142 9.77 -4.85 6.22
N LEU A 143 9.85 -4.48 4.95
CA LEU A 143 8.89 -3.63 4.24
C LEU A 143 8.12 -4.47 3.22
N VAL A 144 6.80 -4.33 3.21
CA VAL A 144 5.92 -4.82 2.13
C VAL A 144 5.49 -3.63 1.28
N LEU A 145 5.71 -3.73 -0.03
CA LEU A 145 5.41 -2.69 -1.02
C LEU A 145 4.53 -3.25 -2.12
N SER A 146 3.30 -2.76 -2.24
CA SER A 146 2.39 -3.10 -3.34
C SER A 146 2.17 -1.89 -4.23
N GLU A 147 2.32 -2.06 -5.55
CA GLU A 147 2.27 -0.97 -6.51
C GLU A 147 1.61 -1.38 -7.85
N LYS A 148 0.98 -0.42 -8.50
CA LYS A 148 0.65 -0.55 -9.92
C LYS A 148 1.84 -0.12 -10.75
N VAL A 149 2.39 -1.04 -11.54
CA VAL A 149 3.60 -0.82 -12.33
C VAL A 149 3.32 -0.51 -13.80
N CYS A 150 4.33 0.00 -14.51
CA CYS A 150 4.38 0.04 -15.96
C CYS A 150 5.46 -0.91 -16.49
N PHE A 151 5.48 -1.10 -17.80
CA PHE A 151 6.43 -1.96 -18.49
C PHE A 151 7.27 -1.15 -19.47
N LYS A 152 8.54 -1.54 -19.65
CA LYS A 152 9.46 -0.89 -20.59
C LYS A 152 9.07 -1.17 -22.04
N ASP A 153 8.58 -2.40 -22.31
CA ASP A 153 8.04 -2.76 -23.61
C ASP A 153 6.61 -2.19 -23.77
N PRO A 154 6.36 -1.32 -24.75
CA PRO A 154 5.04 -0.75 -24.98
C PRO A 154 3.96 -1.80 -25.31
N LEU A 155 4.32 -2.90 -25.98
CA LEU A 155 3.37 -3.97 -26.32
C LEU A 155 2.94 -4.74 -25.05
N GLU A 156 3.90 -5.06 -24.18
CA GLU A 156 3.61 -5.65 -22.87
C GLU A 156 2.74 -4.71 -22.02
N GLY A 157 3.06 -3.41 -22.02
CA GLY A 157 2.26 -2.39 -21.34
C GLY A 157 0.82 -2.34 -21.83
N GLN A 158 0.60 -2.33 -23.15
CA GLN A 158 -0.74 -2.36 -23.75
C GLN A 158 -1.50 -3.63 -23.42
N PHE A 159 -0.83 -4.79 -23.46
CA PHE A 159 -1.42 -6.07 -23.08
C PHE A 159 -1.97 -6.04 -21.65
N HIS A 160 -1.16 -5.64 -20.68
CA HIS A 160 -1.58 -5.58 -19.28
C HIS A 160 -2.64 -4.51 -19.00
N ASP A 161 -2.55 -3.34 -19.62
CA ASP A 161 -3.57 -2.29 -19.50
C ASP A 161 -4.91 -2.74 -20.10
N SER A 162 -4.89 -3.52 -21.21
CA SER A 162 -6.08 -4.11 -21.80
C SER A 162 -6.73 -5.15 -20.88
N LEU A 163 -5.95 -6.07 -20.31
CA LEU A 163 -6.46 -7.06 -19.34
C LEU A 163 -7.04 -6.40 -18.10
N HIS A 164 -6.39 -5.36 -17.58
CA HIS A 164 -6.91 -4.60 -16.44
C HIS A 164 -8.23 -3.88 -16.77
N ALA A 165 -8.38 -3.36 -17.99
CA ALA A 165 -9.65 -2.78 -18.43
C ALA A 165 -10.76 -3.84 -18.53
N GLN A 166 -10.45 -5.05 -19.04
CA GLN A 166 -11.39 -6.16 -19.07
C GLN A 166 -11.77 -6.63 -17.66
N PHE A 167 -10.82 -6.71 -16.74
CA PHE A 167 -11.09 -7.03 -15.33
C PHE A 167 -12.10 -6.04 -14.72
N LYS A 168 -11.91 -4.73 -14.94
CA LYS A 168 -12.87 -3.72 -14.47
C LYS A 168 -14.27 -3.91 -15.08
N ARG A 169 -14.37 -4.19 -16.39
CA ARG A 169 -15.66 -4.48 -17.04
C ARG A 169 -16.33 -5.70 -16.43
N ALA A 170 -15.58 -6.78 -16.20
CA ALA A 170 -16.08 -7.98 -15.55
C ALA A 170 -16.60 -7.72 -14.12
N ASN A 171 -16.06 -6.70 -13.45
CA ASN A 171 -16.52 -6.22 -12.13
C ASN A 171 -17.55 -5.07 -12.22
N GLY A 172 -18.23 -4.90 -13.38
CA GLY A 172 -19.37 -4.02 -13.54
C GLY A 172 -19.04 -2.55 -13.80
N TYR A 173 -17.82 -2.19 -14.19
CA TYR A 173 -17.52 -0.84 -14.68
C TYR A 173 -17.94 -0.68 -16.15
N SER A 174 -18.60 0.41 -16.48
CA SER A 174 -18.80 0.85 -17.85
C SER A 174 -17.50 1.41 -18.46
N ASP A 175 -17.43 1.47 -19.78
CA ASP A 175 -16.29 2.10 -20.48
C ASP A 175 -16.13 3.57 -20.13
N LEU A 176 -17.25 4.28 -19.90
CA LEU A 176 -17.22 5.67 -19.50
C LEU A 176 -16.58 5.85 -18.10
N GLU A 177 -16.97 5.04 -17.12
CA GLU A 177 -16.38 5.06 -15.77
C GLU A 177 -14.90 4.71 -15.79
N ILE A 178 -14.50 3.73 -16.63
CA ILE A 178 -13.08 3.36 -16.81
C ILE A 178 -12.29 4.54 -17.38
N ALA A 179 -12.82 5.21 -18.40
CA ALA A 179 -12.18 6.37 -19.01
C ALA A 179 -12.08 7.56 -18.03
N GLN A 180 -13.17 7.89 -17.33
CA GLN A 180 -13.19 8.96 -16.32
C GLN A 180 -12.19 8.71 -15.20
N LYS A 181 -12.14 7.48 -14.67
CA LYS A 181 -11.22 7.11 -13.60
C LYS A 181 -9.76 7.13 -14.08
N ARG A 182 -9.50 6.72 -15.32
CA ARG A 182 -8.17 6.83 -15.95
C ARG A 182 -7.72 8.29 -16.00
N SER A 183 -8.56 9.19 -16.54
CA SER A 183 -8.24 10.61 -16.65
C SER A 183 -8.05 11.27 -15.28
N ALA A 184 -8.86 10.89 -14.26
CA ALA A 184 -8.74 11.44 -12.92
C ALA A 184 -7.43 11.03 -12.21
N LEU A 185 -6.87 9.85 -12.53
CA LEU A 185 -5.65 9.33 -11.90
C LEU A 185 -4.39 9.56 -12.74
N GLU A 186 -4.50 10.06 -13.96
CA GLU A 186 -3.39 10.15 -14.91
C GLU A 186 -2.19 10.96 -14.38
N ASN A 187 -2.46 12.04 -13.62
CA ASN A 187 -1.43 12.92 -13.06
C ASN A 187 -1.23 12.72 -11.55
N VAL A 188 -1.91 11.77 -10.95
CA VAL A 188 -1.89 11.54 -9.50
C VAL A 188 -1.23 10.20 -9.17
N LEU A 189 -1.50 9.16 -9.96
CA LEU A 189 -0.90 7.85 -9.81
C LEU A 189 0.28 7.72 -10.79
N LEU A 190 1.50 7.89 -10.26
CA LEU A 190 2.74 7.85 -11.02
C LEU A 190 3.32 6.43 -11.01
N ARG A 191 3.19 5.71 -12.15
CA ARG A 191 3.67 4.33 -12.27
C ARG A 191 5.17 4.30 -12.59
N GLU A 192 5.89 3.38 -11.97
CA GLU A 192 7.26 3.01 -12.30
C GLU A 192 7.35 1.52 -12.69
N PRO A 193 8.38 1.10 -13.44
CA PRO A 193 8.67 -0.31 -13.65
C PRO A 193 9.00 -1.03 -12.33
N ARG A 194 8.67 -2.32 -12.24
CA ARG A 194 9.01 -3.15 -11.06
C ARG A 194 10.50 -3.08 -10.73
N GLU A 195 11.35 -3.08 -11.74
CA GLU A 195 12.80 -3.01 -11.61
C GLU A 195 13.27 -1.70 -10.96
N SER A 196 12.54 -0.59 -11.20
CA SER A 196 12.83 0.69 -10.54
C SER A 196 12.55 0.58 -9.03
N HIS A 197 11.42 -0.01 -8.63
CA HIS A 197 11.14 -0.25 -7.20
C HIS A 197 12.20 -1.14 -6.56
N GLN A 198 12.61 -2.23 -7.21
CA GLN A 198 13.69 -3.09 -6.71
C GLN A 198 15.03 -2.34 -6.59
N SER A 199 15.35 -1.49 -7.57
CA SER A 199 16.55 -0.63 -7.51
C SER A 199 16.48 0.35 -6.34
N HIS A 200 15.36 1.02 -6.14
CA HIS A 200 15.17 1.96 -5.02
C HIS A 200 15.29 1.25 -3.66
N LEU A 201 14.73 0.06 -3.52
CA LEU A 201 14.87 -0.76 -2.31
C LEU A 201 16.34 -1.11 -2.03
N GLY A 202 17.08 -1.55 -3.05
CA GLY A 202 18.53 -1.84 -2.92
C GLY A 202 19.34 -0.59 -2.56
N GLN A 203 19.06 0.56 -3.19
CA GLN A 203 19.72 1.84 -2.90
C GLN A 203 19.37 2.35 -1.49
N ALA A 204 18.18 2.08 -0.99
CA ALA A 204 17.78 2.40 0.38
C ALA A 204 18.52 1.57 1.43
N GLY A 205 19.10 0.42 1.05
CA GLY A 205 19.92 -0.44 1.92
C GLY A 205 19.29 -1.79 2.25
N PHE A 206 18.09 -2.11 1.72
CA PHE A 206 17.51 -3.44 1.92
C PHE A 206 18.41 -4.52 1.29
N SER A 207 18.77 -5.52 2.09
CA SER A 207 19.74 -6.57 1.71
C SER A 207 19.23 -7.47 0.60
N ARG A 208 17.91 -7.70 0.58
CA ARG A 208 17.21 -8.52 -0.41
C ARG A 208 15.76 -8.10 -0.56
N SER A 209 15.23 -8.25 -1.78
CA SER A 209 13.81 -8.03 -2.05
C SER A 209 13.28 -9.10 -3.00
N TYR A 210 12.05 -9.52 -2.79
CA TYR A 210 11.38 -10.54 -3.59
C TYR A 210 10.01 -10.08 -4.04
N THR A 211 9.64 -10.40 -5.29
CA THR A 211 8.24 -10.32 -5.72
C THR A 211 7.51 -11.54 -5.19
N TRP A 212 6.48 -11.36 -4.37
CA TRP A 212 5.68 -12.46 -3.83
C TRP A 212 4.27 -12.53 -4.45
N PHE A 213 3.84 -11.45 -5.14
CA PHE A 213 2.58 -11.40 -5.86
C PHE A 213 2.72 -10.58 -7.15
N GLN A 214 2.09 -11.04 -8.22
CA GLN A 214 1.85 -10.25 -9.42
C GLN A 214 0.56 -10.71 -10.10
N CYS A 215 -0.30 -9.75 -10.43
CA CYS A 215 -1.46 -9.94 -11.29
C CYS A 215 -1.58 -8.75 -12.24
N PHE A 216 -1.47 -9.01 -13.55
CA PHE A 216 -1.38 -7.97 -14.58
C PHE A 216 -0.24 -6.98 -14.25
N ASN A 217 -0.58 -5.71 -14.13
CA ASN A 217 0.32 -4.61 -13.77
C ASN A 217 0.24 -4.23 -12.28
N PHE A 218 -0.22 -5.13 -11.41
CA PHE A 218 -0.18 -4.98 -9.96
C PHE A 218 0.82 -5.97 -9.38
N VAL A 219 1.79 -5.45 -8.64
CA VAL A 219 2.85 -6.26 -8.02
C VAL A 219 2.94 -5.98 -6.53
N SER A 220 3.37 -6.99 -5.77
CA SER A 220 3.74 -6.81 -4.37
C SER A 220 5.13 -7.38 -4.12
N LEU A 221 5.94 -6.59 -3.47
CA LEU A 221 7.33 -6.88 -3.09
C LEU A 221 7.42 -6.99 -1.58
N ILE A 222 8.38 -7.77 -1.10
CA ILE A 222 8.85 -7.75 0.28
C ILE A 222 10.36 -7.45 0.27
N ALA A 223 10.81 -6.58 1.17
CA ALA A 223 12.21 -6.22 1.31
C ALA A 223 12.66 -6.33 2.77
N PHE A 224 13.85 -6.86 3.01
CA PHE A 224 14.35 -7.21 4.34
C PHE A 224 15.52 -6.31 4.75
N ARG A 225 15.54 -5.96 6.05
CA ARG A 225 16.69 -5.41 6.73
C ARG A 225 17.35 -6.53 7.54
N ASP A 226 18.58 -6.89 7.17
CA ASP A 226 19.43 -7.84 7.93
C ASP A 226 20.10 -7.17 9.13
#